data_df594935f36da613dd896c1609467350
#
_entry.id   df594935f36da613dd896c1609467350
#
_cell.length_a   1.000
_cell.length_b   1.000
_cell.length_c   1.000
_cell.angle_alpha   90.00
_cell.angle_beta   90.00
_cell.angle_gamma   90.00
#
_symmetry.space_group_name_H-M   'P 1'
#
loop_
_entity.id
_entity.type
_entity.pdbx_description
1 polymer ?
#
loop_
_entity_poly.entity_id
_entity_poly.type
_entity_poly.pdbx_seq_one_letter_code
_entity_poly.pdbx_strand_id
1 'polypeptide(L)'
;MSEMSPGNEQIRAAIAEQAGAWFVENRSGSLDPEARAGFVAWLRASPLHVQEYLAIAVLARDLPAAVDDPEISLESVLAAARADADNIVSLDRPRRAIARPRLRWSPAWPLATAAAAAIVFVVCAAIWSTRDGERFGLPKTYRTAHGEQMVRQLPDGSVLHLNTDSTLTVHYSHGERVVDLERGEAHFQVTHDAQRRFRVAAGEAGVLAVGTQFDVYRRPGAVTVTVVEGAVAVFTATAPQSALRVAAGYQVEVGERVGSPRPVDARAALAWLERQIAFENRPLGEVAEEFNRYGGVAIEVEDQELRALPISGVFDAYDTDSFAAFLGTLSGVLVEKTSTRILVRMLESAPGELPPAEQ
;
A
#
# COMPACT_ATOMS: atom_id res chain seq x y z
N MET A 1 17.57 18.90 -12.33
CA MET A 1 18.25 17.94 -13.22
C MET A 1 19.67 17.85 -12.72
N SER A 2 19.98 16.86 -11.87
CA SER A 2 21.37 16.59 -11.46
C SER A 2 21.96 15.69 -12.53
N GLU A 3 23.00 16.16 -13.19
CA GLU A 3 23.83 15.37 -14.11
C GLU A 3 24.40 14.18 -13.34
N MET A 4 23.92 12.99 -13.66
CA MET A 4 24.53 11.74 -13.16
C MET A 4 25.92 11.61 -13.77
N SER A 5 26.92 11.36 -12.92
CA SER A 5 28.31 11.12 -13.34
C SER A 5 28.38 9.91 -14.27
N PRO A 6 29.17 9.95 -15.37
CA PRO A 6 29.26 8.85 -16.35
C PRO A 6 29.65 7.49 -15.77
N GLY A 7 30.28 7.45 -14.59
CA GLY A 7 30.54 6.22 -13.86
C GLY A 7 29.30 5.55 -13.28
N ASN A 8 28.27 6.33 -12.91
CA ASN A 8 27.02 5.78 -12.37
C ASN A 8 26.13 5.13 -13.45
N GLU A 9 26.16 5.65 -14.68
CA GLU A 9 25.45 5.06 -15.81
C GLU A 9 26.02 3.71 -16.22
N GLN A 10 27.36 3.57 -16.22
CA GLN A 10 28.03 2.31 -16.53
C GLN A 10 27.73 1.23 -15.47
N ILE A 11 27.74 1.59 -14.19
CA ILE A 11 27.39 0.66 -13.10
C ILE A 11 25.92 0.24 -13.22
N ARG A 12 25.02 1.17 -13.50
CA ARG A 12 23.60 0.87 -13.67
C ARG A 12 23.33 -0.04 -14.87
N ALA A 13 24.01 0.20 -16.00
CA ALA A 13 23.91 -0.64 -17.19
C ALA A 13 24.38 -2.08 -16.93
N ALA A 14 25.48 -2.27 -16.20
CA ALA A 14 25.98 -3.59 -15.83
C ALA A 14 25.01 -4.33 -14.88
N ILE A 15 24.38 -3.63 -13.94
CA ILE A 15 23.38 -4.20 -13.04
C ILE A 15 22.09 -4.57 -13.81
N ALA A 16 21.66 -3.76 -14.78
CA ALA A 16 20.52 -4.05 -15.63
C ALA A 16 20.73 -5.30 -16.51
N GLU A 17 21.95 -5.48 -17.04
CA GLU A 17 22.32 -6.68 -17.79
C GLU A 17 22.25 -7.94 -16.91
N GLN A 18 22.79 -7.88 -15.70
CA GLN A 18 22.72 -8.99 -14.73
C GLN A 18 21.27 -9.28 -14.30
N ALA A 19 20.46 -8.23 -14.11
CA ALA A 19 19.04 -8.36 -13.79
C ALA A 19 18.27 -9.10 -14.91
N GLY A 20 18.61 -8.82 -16.18
CA GLY A 20 18.05 -9.51 -17.34
C GLY A 20 18.41 -10.99 -17.34
N ALA A 21 19.69 -11.34 -17.07
CA ALA A 21 20.14 -12.72 -16.98
C ALA A 21 19.39 -13.49 -15.88
N TRP A 22 19.29 -12.92 -14.67
CA TRP A 22 18.52 -13.50 -13.56
C TRP A 22 17.04 -13.66 -13.87
N PHE A 23 16.44 -12.70 -14.59
CA PHE A 23 15.04 -12.78 -14.98
C PHE A 23 14.77 -13.95 -15.92
N VAL A 24 15.61 -14.16 -16.94
CA VAL A 24 15.49 -15.29 -17.88
C VAL A 24 15.66 -16.61 -17.15
N GLU A 25 16.64 -16.70 -16.26
CA GLU A 25 16.93 -17.91 -15.50
C GLU A 25 15.79 -18.27 -14.52
N ASN A 26 15.22 -17.29 -13.81
CA ASN A 26 14.05 -17.48 -12.97
C ASN A 26 12.79 -17.92 -13.74
N ARG A 27 12.65 -17.47 -15.00
CA ARG A 27 11.48 -17.80 -15.83
C ARG A 27 11.55 -19.19 -16.45
N SER A 28 12.73 -19.78 -16.56
CA SER A 28 12.93 -21.14 -17.08
C SER A 28 12.43 -22.27 -16.16
N GLY A 29 11.96 -21.94 -14.94
CA GLY A 29 11.11 -22.81 -14.11
C GLY A 29 11.82 -23.72 -13.12
N SER A 30 13.16 -23.77 -13.06
CA SER A 30 13.87 -24.59 -12.05
C SER A 30 15.25 -24.03 -11.73
N LEU A 31 15.29 -22.99 -10.89
CA LEU A 31 16.55 -22.66 -10.22
C LEU A 31 16.89 -23.79 -9.26
N ASP A 32 18.09 -24.33 -9.39
CA ASP A 32 18.65 -25.20 -8.36
C ASP A 32 18.89 -24.45 -7.05
N PRO A 33 19.08 -25.11 -5.91
CA PRO A 33 19.28 -24.46 -4.62
C PRO A 33 20.47 -23.49 -4.59
N GLU A 34 21.52 -23.75 -5.35
CA GLU A 34 22.74 -22.94 -5.41
C GLU A 34 22.50 -21.64 -6.22
N ALA A 35 21.88 -21.75 -7.39
CA ALA A 35 21.49 -20.61 -8.20
C ALA A 35 20.48 -19.71 -7.48
N ARG A 36 19.53 -20.28 -6.72
CA ARG A 36 18.59 -19.53 -5.89
C ARG A 36 19.31 -18.75 -4.79
N ALA A 37 20.29 -19.35 -4.11
CA ALA A 37 21.08 -18.67 -3.10
C ALA A 37 21.91 -17.52 -3.71
N GLY A 38 22.49 -17.73 -4.91
CA GLY A 38 23.20 -16.71 -5.68
C GLY A 38 22.31 -15.54 -6.06
N PHE A 39 21.09 -15.79 -6.54
CA PHE A 39 20.10 -14.77 -6.85
C PHE A 39 19.71 -13.91 -5.63
N VAL A 40 19.44 -14.55 -4.50
CA VAL A 40 19.11 -13.84 -3.26
C VAL A 40 20.30 -13.00 -2.76
N ALA A 41 21.53 -13.52 -2.85
CA ALA A 41 22.73 -12.77 -2.50
C ALA A 41 22.91 -11.55 -3.41
N TRP A 42 22.68 -11.71 -4.72
CA TRP A 42 22.73 -10.63 -5.70
C TRP A 42 21.68 -9.54 -5.43
N LEU A 43 20.44 -9.91 -5.11
CA LEU A 43 19.39 -8.94 -4.73
C LEU A 43 19.75 -8.13 -3.47
N ARG A 44 20.42 -8.78 -2.51
CA ARG A 44 20.84 -8.14 -1.24
C ARG A 44 22.06 -7.23 -1.38
N ALA A 45 22.79 -7.30 -2.47
CA ALA A 45 24.00 -6.53 -2.68
C ALA A 45 23.75 -5.01 -2.73
N SER A 46 22.59 -4.58 -3.28
CA SER A 46 22.22 -3.16 -3.33
C SER A 46 20.73 -2.99 -3.66
N PRO A 47 20.07 -1.94 -3.15
CA PRO A 47 18.71 -1.57 -3.57
C PRO A 47 18.56 -1.37 -5.09
N LEU A 48 19.64 -0.97 -5.77
CA LEU A 48 19.65 -0.79 -7.22
C LEU A 48 19.44 -2.12 -7.98
N HIS A 49 19.99 -3.24 -7.47
CA HIS A 49 19.77 -4.58 -8.04
C HIS A 49 18.29 -4.96 -8.01
N VAL A 50 17.61 -4.69 -6.90
CA VAL A 50 16.18 -4.93 -6.76
C VAL A 50 15.38 -4.04 -7.73
N GLN A 51 15.73 -2.75 -7.86
CA GLN A 51 15.05 -1.83 -8.77
C GLN A 51 15.16 -2.26 -10.23
N GLU A 52 16.36 -2.61 -10.70
CA GLU A 52 16.57 -3.04 -12.10
C GLU A 52 15.90 -4.39 -12.38
N TYR A 53 15.92 -5.33 -11.43
CA TYR A 53 15.21 -6.60 -11.59
C TYR A 53 13.68 -6.41 -11.69
N LEU A 54 13.10 -5.59 -10.81
CA LEU A 54 11.68 -5.29 -10.83
C LEU A 54 11.26 -4.52 -12.09
N ALA A 55 12.10 -3.60 -12.59
CA ALA A 55 11.84 -2.89 -13.83
C ALA A 55 11.70 -3.86 -15.03
N ILE A 56 12.58 -4.88 -15.11
CA ILE A 56 12.51 -5.91 -16.15
C ILE A 56 11.28 -6.81 -15.95
N ALA A 57 10.97 -7.19 -14.71
CA ALA A 57 9.81 -8.03 -14.40
C ALA A 57 8.48 -7.32 -14.76
N VAL A 58 8.36 -6.02 -14.48
CA VAL A 58 7.20 -5.20 -14.88
C VAL A 58 7.11 -5.09 -16.38
N LEU A 59 8.22 -4.76 -17.07
CA LEU A 59 8.26 -4.68 -18.53
C LEU A 59 7.85 -6.00 -19.19
N ALA A 60 8.34 -7.14 -18.66
CA ALA A 60 8.00 -8.47 -19.18
C ALA A 60 6.55 -8.89 -18.88
N ARG A 61 5.92 -8.34 -17.83
CA ARG A 61 4.50 -8.56 -17.54
C ARG A 61 3.61 -7.79 -18.49
N ASP A 62 4.02 -6.58 -18.88
CA ASP A 62 3.21 -5.66 -19.70
C ASP A 62 3.43 -5.90 -21.21
N LEU A 63 4.39 -6.77 -21.60
CA LEU A 63 4.68 -7.20 -22.97
C LEU A 63 3.89 -8.40 -23.52
N PRO A 64 2.98 -9.13 -22.83
CA PRO A 64 2.30 -10.29 -23.42
C PRO A 64 1.39 -9.96 -24.61
N ALA A 65 0.95 -8.70 -24.74
CA ALA A 65 0.09 -8.28 -25.85
C ALA A 65 0.84 -8.02 -27.17
N ALA A 66 2.17 -7.96 -27.15
CA ALA A 66 3.00 -7.68 -28.32
C ALA A 66 3.67 -8.94 -28.91
N VAL A 67 3.58 -10.09 -28.23
CA VAL A 67 4.29 -11.32 -28.61
C VAL A 67 3.39 -12.33 -29.32
N ASP A 68 2.07 -12.14 -29.33
CA ASP A 68 1.12 -12.97 -30.06
C ASP A 68 0.93 -12.56 -31.55
N ASP A 69 1.76 -11.61 -32.03
CA ASP A 69 1.77 -11.24 -33.43
C ASP A 69 2.78 -12.14 -34.21
N PRO A 70 2.32 -13.04 -35.08
CA PRO A 70 3.19 -13.96 -35.81
C PRO A 70 4.16 -13.27 -36.77
N GLU A 71 4.05 -11.95 -37.01
CA GLU A 71 4.97 -11.17 -37.86
C GLU A 71 6.19 -10.61 -37.07
N ILE A 72 6.21 -10.68 -35.74
CA ILE A 72 7.33 -10.21 -34.92
C ILE A 72 8.19 -11.39 -34.45
N SER A 73 9.06 -11.88 -35.30
CA SER A 73 10.07 -12.85 -34.86
C SER A 73 11.25 -12.13 -34.20
N LEU A 74 11.87 -12.77 -33.19
CA LEU A 74 13.07 -12.26 -32.52
C LEU A 74 14.20 -11.96 -33.53
N GLU A 75 14.27 -12.73 -34.63
CA GLU A 75 15.21 -12.51 -35.73
C GLU A 75 14.92 -11.24 -36.51
N SER A 76 13.65 -10.89 -36.73
CA SER A 76 13.29 -9.65 -37.44
C SER A 76 13.62 -8.40 -36.61
N VAL A 77 13.42 -8.45 -35.29
CA VAL A 77 13.78 -7.37 -34.36
C VAL A 77 15.29 -7.21 -34.26
N LEU A 78 16.03 -8.30 -34.18
CA LEU A 78 17.51 -8.28 -34.16
C LEU A 78 18.10 -7.84 -35.51
N ALA A 79 17.47 -8.18 -36.64
CA ALA A 79 17.87 -7.72 -37.95
C ALA A 79 17.65 -6.21 -38.12
N ALA A 80 16.49 -5.69 -37.65
CA ALA A 80 16.21 -4.26 -37.63
C ALA A 80 17.18 -3.49 -36.74
N ALA A 81 17.48 -3.98 -35.53
CA ALA A 81 18.45 -3.37 -34.64
C ALA A 81 19.89 -3.39 -35.17
N ARG A 82 20.29 -4.42 -35.93
CA ARG A 82 21.59 -4.47 -36.62
C ARG A 82 21.65 -3.57 -37.84
N ALA A 83 20.55 -3.39 -38.53
CA ALA A 83 20.48 -2.45 -39.64
C ALA A 83 20.59 -0.99 -39.20
N ASP A 84 20.08 -0.66 -38.01
CA ASP A 84 20.24 0.65 -37.37
C ASP A 84 21.66 0.90 -36.81
N ALA A 85 22.42 -0.15 -36.47
CA ALA A 85 23.77 -0.06 -35.97
C ALA A 85 24.80 0.37 -37.03
N ASP A 86 24.48 0.21 -38.32
CA ASP A 86 25.34 0.68 -39.43
C ASP A 86 25.21 2.20 -39.71
N ASN A 87 24.40 2.92 -38.98
CA ASN A 87 24.20 4.37 -39.13
C ASN A 87 25.11 5.23 -38.25
N ILE A 88 26.34 4.76 -37.97
CA ILE A 88 27.41 5.55 -37.39
C ILE A 88 27.98 6.43 -38.49
N VAL A 89 27.40 7.62 -38.68
CA VAL A 89 27.91 8.66 -39.60
C VAL A 89 29.17 9.24 -39.00
N SER A 90 30.35 8.87 -39.55
CA SER A 90 31.62 9.49 -39.21
C SER A 90 31.60 10.98 -39.65
N LEU A 91 31.97 11.87 -38.73
CA LEU A 91 31.87 13.33 -38.84
C LEU A 91 33.00 13.97 -39.73
N ASP A 92 33.70 13.19 -40.56
CA ASP A 92 34.71 13.68 -41.44
C ASP A 92 34.23 13.65 -42.90
N ARG A 93 33.52 14.73 -43.34
CA ARG A 93 33.29 15.02 -44.74
C ARG A 93 33.65 16.47 -45.07
N PRO A 94 34.47 16.68 -46.11
CA PRO A 94 34.78 18.03 -46.55
C PRO A 94 33.56 18.71 -47.15
N ARG A 95 33.38 19.98 -46.77
CA ARG A 95 32.32 20.87 -47.25
C ARG A 95 32.36 21.00 -48.76
N ARG A 96 31.57 20.20 -49.50
CA ARG A 96 31.23 20.53 -50.90
C ARG A 96 30.08 21.50 -50.88
N ALA A 97 30.29 22.66 -51.50
CA ALA A 97 29.26 23.68 -51.70
C ALA A 97 28.14 23.11 -52.57
N ILE A 98 27.00 22.82 -51.98
CA ILE A 98 25.79 22.44 -52.70
C ILE A 98 25.05 23.73 -53.07
N ALA A 99 24.93 23.97 -54.41
CA ALA A 99 24.12 25.03 -54.96
C ALA A 99 22.67 24.92 -54.42
N ARG A 100 22.21 25.95 -53.74
CA ARG A 100 20.86 26.04 -53.18
C ARG A 100 19.84 26.10 -54.32
N PRO A 101 18.88 25.17 -54.51
CA PRO A 101 17.76 25.38 -55.37
C PRO A 101 16.93 26.53 -54.80
N ARG A 102 16.68 27.55 -55.57
CA ARG A 102 15.75 28.63 -55.22
C ARG A 102 14.33 28.06 -55.25
N LEU A 103 13.86 27.58 -54.07
CA LEU A 103 12.49 27.19 -53.89
C LEU A 103 11.63 28.46 -53.96
N ARG A 104 10.83 28.57 -55.01
CA ARG A 104 9.80 29.63 -55.12
C ARG A 104 8.73 29.36 -54.06
N TRP A 105 8.77 30.11 -52.97
CA TRP A 105 7.72 30.10 -51.95
C TRP A 105 6.47 30.71 -52.56
N SER A 106 5.42 29.92 -52.75
CA SER A 106 4.07 30.41 -52.99
C SER A 106 3.51 30.95 -51.64
N PRO A 107 2.82 32.11 -51.62
CA PRO A 107 2.36 32.74 -50.38
C PRO A 107 1.21 31.98 -49.64
N ALA A 108 0.74 30.82 -50.18
CA ALA A 108 -0.36 30.04 -49.59
C ALA A 108 0.11 28.98 -48.56
N TRP A 109 1.42 28.70 -48.42
CA TRP A 109 1.91 27.63 -47.53
C TRP A 109 1.99 27.96 -46.03
N PRO A 110 2.15 29.21 -45.57
CA PRO A 110 2.17 29.48 -44.13
C PRO A 110 0.82 29.24 -43.44
N LEU A 111 -0.31 29.30 -44.16
CA LEU A 111 -1.61 29.02 -43.59
C LEU A 111 -1.88 27.51 -43.38
N ALA A 112 -1.37 26.64 -44.24
CA ALA A 112 -1.53 25.19 -44.12
C ALA A 112 -0.65 24.62 -42.99
N THR A 113 0.59 25.15 -42.82
CA THR A 113 1.46 24.74 -41.70
C THR A 113 0.99 25.26 -40.35
N ALA A 114 0.42 26.47 -40.30
CA ALA A 114 -0.18 27.03 -39.11
C ALA A 114 -1.42 26.25 -38.68
N ALA A 115 -2.26 25.80 -39.61
CA ALA A 115 -3.41 24.96 -39.34
C ALA A 115 -3.01 23.56 -38.81
N ALA A 116 -1.99 22.94 -39.40
CA ALA A 116 -1.46 21.66 -38.94
C ALA A 116 -0.84 21.77 -37.54
N ALA A 117 -0.08 22.82 -37.26
CA ALA A 117 0.50 23.10 -35.94
C ALA A 117 -0.61 23.36 -34.88
N ALA A 118 -1.67 24.08 -35.24
CA ALA A 118 -2.80 24.32 -34.36
C ALA A 118 -3.56 23.01 -34.05
N ILE A 119 -3.78 22.13 -35.04
CA ILE A 119 -4.40 20.83 -34.82
C ILE A 119 -3.55 19.95 -33.90
N VAL A 120 -2.23 19.87 -34.14
CA VAL A 120 -1.31 19.15 -33.26
C VAL A 120 -1.31 19.70 -31.84
N PHE A 121 -1.31 21.05 -31.71
CA PHE A 121 -1.40 21.68 -30.39
C PHE A 121 -2.73 21.38 -29.68
N VAL A 122 -3.85 21.46 -30.39
CA VAL A 122 -5.18 21.11 -29.84
C VAL A 122 -5.27 19.63 -29.46
N VAL A 123 -4.72 18.74 -30.30
CA VAL A 123 -4.68 17.30 -30.01
C VAL A 123 -3.76 17.03 -28.80
N CYS A 124 -2.59 17.62 -28.75
CA CYS A 124 -1.70 17.51 -27.58
C CYS A 124 -2.31 18.11 -26.32
N ALA A 125 -2.97 19.26 -26.42
CA ALA A 125 -3.68 19.88 -25.30
C ALA A 125 -4.88 19.02 -24.86
N ALA A 126 -5.62 18.43 -25.80
CA ALA A 126 -6.70 17.50 -25.50
C ALA A 126 -6.18 16.20 -24.84
N ILE A 127 -5.09 15.63 -25.34
CA ILE A 127 -4.44 14.45 -24.72
C ILE A 127 -3.91 14.80 -23.34
N TRP A 128 -3.34 15.98 -23.15
CA TRP A 128 -2.90 16.44 -21.81
C TRP A 128 -4.09 16.65 -20.86
N SER A 129 -5.14 17.32 -21.32
CA SER A 129 -6.33 17.54 -20.50
C SER A 129 -7.07 16.23 -20.15
N THR A 130 -7.06 15.22 -21.02
CA THR A 130 -7.63 13.90 -20.72
C THR A 130 -6.76 13.10 -19.76
N ARG A 131 -5.41 13.20 -19.87
CA ARG A 131 -4.49 12.55 -18.93
C ARG A 131 -4.56 13.14 -17.52
N ASP A 132 -4.77 14.45 -17.41
CA ASP A 132 -5.01 15.09 -16.11
C ASP A 132 -6.41 14.78 -15.57
N GLY A 133 -7.41 14.57 -16.45
CA GLY A 133 -8.76 14.17 -16.08
C GLY A 133 -8.84 12.72 -15.52
N GLU A 134 -7.98 11.82 -15.95
CA GLU A 134 -7.92 10.46 -15.39
C GLU A 134 -7.25 10.42 -14.00
N ARG A 135 -6.38 11.38 -13.69
CA ARG A 135 -5.76 11.50 -12.35
C ARG A 135 -6.70 12.13 -11.32
N PHE A 136 -7.71 12.88 -11.74
CA PHE A 136 -8.66 13.59 -10.89
C PHE A 136 -10.10 13.20 -11.24
N GLY A 137 -10.34 11.88 -11.23
CA GLY A 137 -11.63 11.29 -11.61
C GLY A 137 -12.73 11.50 -10.57
N LEU A 138 -13.91 11.02 -10.91
CA LEU A 138 -15.05 10.94 -10.00
C LEU A 138 -14.65 10.25 -8.68
N PRO A 139 -15.32 10.58 -7.55
CA PRO A 139 -15.10 9.93 -6.28
C PRO A 139 -15.12 8.41 -6.42
N LYS A 140 -14.14 7.73 -5.84
CA LYS A 140 -14.03 6.28 -5.89
C LYS A 140 -14.16 5.70 -4.49
N THR A 141 -15.16 4.87 -4.29
CA THR A 141 -15.41 4.18 -3.02
C THR A 141 -14.80 2.79 -3.05
N TYR A 142 -14.08 2.45 -1.99
CA TYR A 142 -13.53 1.14 -1.69
C TYR A 142 -14.25 0.57 -0.48
N ARG A 143 -14.58 -0.72 -0.52
CA ARG A 143 -15.28 -1.41 0.57
C ARG A 143 -14.68 -2.79 0.76
N THR A 144 -14.64 -3.22 2.01
CA THR A 144 -14.34 -4.58 2.41
C THR A 144 -15.54 -5.15 3.17
N ALA A 145 -15.83 -6.41 2.94
CA ALA A 145 -16.80 -7.15 3.72
C ALA A 145 -16.21 -7.56 5.09
N HIS A 146 -17.03 -8.12 5.95
CA HIS A 146 -16.59 -8.74 7.19
C HIS A 146 -15.58 -9.87 6.91
N GLY A 147 -14.41 -9.84 7.55
CA GLY A 147 -13.30 -10.77 7.31
C GLY A 147 -12.48 -10.49 6.04
N GLU A 148 -12.84 -9.51 5.22
CA GLU A 148 -12.11 -9.17 4.01
C GLU A 148 -11.08 -8.05 4.28
N GLN A 149 -9.90 -8.17 3.68
CA GLN A 149 -8.88 -7.12 3.63
C GLN A 149 -8.55 -6.79 2.17
N MET A 150 -8.18 -5.56 1.90
CA MET A 150 -7.91 -5.09 0.54
C MET A 150 -6.66 -4.21 0.50
N VAL A 151 -5.82 -4.40 -0.53
CA VAL A 151 -4.70 -3.51 -0.84
C VAL A 151 -4.95 -2.83 -2.17
N ARG A 152 -4.79 -1.53 -2.25
CA ARG A 152 -4.96 -0.75 -3.48
C ARG A 152 -3.90 0.34 -3.61
N GLN A 153 -3.37 0.48 -4.80
CA GLN A 153 -2.60 1.67 -5.15
C GLN A 153 -3.57 2.77 -5.58
N LEU A 154 -3.39 3.94 -5.00
CA LEU A 154 -4.17 5.14 -5.31
C LEU A 154 -3.55 5.90 -6.50
N PRO A 155 -4.30 6.82 -7.15
CA PRO A 155 -3.83 7.53 -8.36
C PRO A 155 -2.57 8.39 -8.16
N ASP A 156 -2.26 8.78 -6.92
CA ASP A 156 -1.04 9.54 -6.56
C ASP A 156 0.16 8.64 -6.26
N GLY A 157 0.02 7.32 -6.41
CA GLY A 157 1.03 6.34 -6.07
C GLY A 157 1.04 5.91 -4.60
N SER A 158 0.22 6.52 -3.73
CA SER A 158 0.05 6.08 -2.34
C SER A 158 -0.55 4.67 -2.29
N VAL A 159 -0.21 3.91 -1.25
CA VAL A 159 -0.77 2.58 -1.03
C VAL A 159 -1.76 2.64 0.12
N LEU A 160 -2.96 2.13 -0.13
CA LEU A 160 -4.05 1.93 0.82
C LEU A 160 -4.13 0.45 1.18
N HIS A 161 -4.05 0.13 2.47
CA HIS A 161 -4.51 -1.13 3.02
C HIS A 161 -5.81 -0.87 3.77
N LEU A 162 -6.87 -1.56 3.40
CA LEU A 162 -8.19 -1.43 4.00
C LEU A 162 -8.49 -2.72 4.78
N ASN A 163 -8.76 -2.57 6.08
CA ASN A 163 -9.03 -3.70 6.96
C ASN A 163 -10.48 -4.19 6.82
N THR A 164 -10.84 -5.20 7.60
CA THR A 164 -12.18 -5.81 7.63
C THR A 164 -13.28 -4.77 7.87
N ASP A 165 -14.46 -4.99 7.27
CA ASP A 165 -15.69 -4.21 7.47
C ASP A 165 -15.50 -2.69 7.35
N SER A 166 -14.74 -2.26 6.36
CA SER A 166 -14.33 -0.87 6.17
C SER A 166 -14.92 -0.27 4.89
N THR A 167 -15.22 1.02 4.93
CA THR A 167 -15.69 1.80 3.78
C THR A 167 -14.94 3.12 3.72
N LEU A 168 -14.37 3.40 2.56
CA LEU A 168 -13.53 4.57 2.33
C LEU A 168 -13.78 5.14 0.94
N THR A 169 -13.91 6.47 0.83
CA THR A 169 -14.09 7.17 -0.44
C THR A 169 -12.92 8.12 -0.70
N VAL A 170 -12.33 8.03 -1.90
CA VAL A 170 -11.19 8.85 -2.34
C VAL A 170 -11.69 9.95 -3.27
N HIS A 171 -11.33 11.19 -2.97
CA HIS A 171 -11.60 12.40 -3.76
C HIS A 171 -10.30 13.12 -4.05
N TYR A 172 -9.78 13.02 -5.25
CA TYR A 172 -8.58 13.74 -5.64
C TYR A 172 -8.92 14.90 -6.56
N SER A 173 -8.33 16.05 -6.27
CA SER A 173 -8.44 17.28 -7.06
C SER A 173 -7.05 17.83 -7.41
N HIS A 174 -7.01 18.92 -8.17
CA HIS A 174 -5.76 19.63 -8.48
C HIS A 174 -5.04 20.18 -7.23
N GLY A 175 -5.79 20.52 -6.17
CA GLY A 175 -5.23 21.12 -4.96
C GLY A 175 -5.14 20.19 -3.77
N GLU A 176 -5.93 19.12 -3.72
CA GLU A 176 -6.07 18.29 -2.52
C GLU A 176 -6.21 16.79 -2.87
N ARG A 177 -5.68 15.96 -2.00
CA ARG A 177 -5.87 14.49 -1.97
C ARG A 177 -6.70 14.17 -0.73
N VAL A 178 -8.02 14.07 -0.89
CA VAL A 178 -8.94 13.84 0.22
C VAL A 178 -9.42 12.39 0.23
N VAL A 179 -9.39 11.80 1.39
CA VAL A 179 -9.91 10.46 1.67
C VAL A 179 -10.90 10.57 2.82
N ASP A 180 -12.09 10.01 2.65
CA ASP A 180 -13.11 9.96 3.67
C ASP A 180 -13.29 8.51 4.15
N LEU A 181 -12.87 8.23 5.38
CA LEU A 181 -13.06 6.93 6.04
C LEU A 181 -14.42 6.95 6.75
N GLU A 182 -15.42 6.36 6.12
CA GLU A 182 -16.78 6.31 6.64
C GLU A 182 -16.90 5.37 7.85
N ARG A 183 -16.20 4.24 7.82
CA ARG A 183 -16.12 3.25 8.92
C ARG A 183 -14.92 2.32 8.75
N GLY A 184 -14.53 1.66 9.84
CA GLY A 184 -13.50 0.65 9.85
C GLY A 184 -12.10 1.22 9.99
N GLU A 185 -11.12 0.56 9.39
CA GLU A 185 -9.71 0.81 9.61
C GLU A 185 -8.92 0.80 8.30
N ALA A 186 -8.03 1.78 8.15
CA ALA A 186 -7.24 1.95 6.97
C ALA A 186 -5.80 2.38 7.30
N HIS A 187 -4.83 1.68 6.74
CA HIS A 187 -3.43 2.06 6.79
C HIS A 187 -3.03 2.71 5.46
N PHE A 188 -2.33 3.82 5.55
CA PHE A 188 -1.89 4.63 4.43
C PHE A 188 -0.37 4.70 4.37
N GLN A 189 0.21 4.34 3.21
CA GLN A 189 1.59 4.66 2.85
C GLN A 189 1.53 5.80 1.84
N VAL A 190 1.66 7.03 2.33
CA VAL A 190 1.41 8.23 1.52
C VAL A 190 2.64 8.63 0.75
N THR A 191 2.53 8.74 -0.57
CA THR A 191 3.57 9.29 -1.44
C THR A 191 3.83 10.76 -1.09
N HIS A 192 5.11 11.13 -0.95
CA HIS A 192 5.48 12.49 -0.61
C HIS A 192 5.08 13.48 -1.72
N ASP A 193 4.26 14.47 -1.37
CA ASP A 193 3.86 15.57 -2.24
C ASP A 193 3.61 16.82 -1.38
N ALA A 194 4.57 17.73 -1.36
CA ALA A 194 4.51 18.96 -0.58
C ALA A 194 3.49 19.99 -1.13
N GLN A 195 3.10 19.87 -2.40
CA GLN A 195 2.16 20.80 -3.05
C GLN A 195 0.71 20.42 -2.79
N ARG A 196 0.43 19.10 -2.66
CA ARG A 196 -0.91 18.58 -2.41
C ARG A 196 -0.92 17.74 -1.14
N ARG A 197 -1.44 18.30 -0.07
CA ARG A 197 -1.55 17.59 1.20
C ARG A 197 -2.51 16.41 1.07
N PHE A 198 -2.16 15.32 1.74
CA PHE A 198 -3.05 14.16 1.88
C PHE A 198 -3.88 14.35 3.14
N ARG A 199 -5.20 14.42 2.97
CA ARG A 199 -6.14 14.62 4.06
C ARG A 199 -7.02 13.39 4.23
N VAL A 200 -7.07 12.84 5.44
CA VAL A 200 -8.05 11.83 5.81
C VAL A 200 -9.08 12.48 6.72
N ALA A 201 -10.35 12.35 6.35
CA ALA A 201 -11.49 12.65 7.21
C ALA A 201 -12.03 11.31 7.76
N ALA A 202 -12.26 11.24 9.07
CA ALA A 202 -12.82 10.05 9.72
C ALA A 202 -13.76 10.52 10.85
N GLY A 203 -15.05 10.65 10.55
CA GLY A 203 -16.02 11.25 11.48
C GLY A 203 -15.59 12.66 11.93
N GLU A 204 -15.40 12.81 13.25
CA GLU A 204 -14.95 14.09 13.82
C GLU A 204 -13.44 14.31 13.69
N ALA A 205 -12.66 13.30 13.31
CA ALA A 205 -11.22 13.42 13.18
C ALA A 205 -10.80 13.83 11.77
N GLY A 206 -9.82 14.73 11.69
CA GLY A 206 -9.08 15.07 10.49
C GLY A 206 -7.60 14.80 10.66
N VAL A 207 -6.97 14.21 9.65
CA VAL A 207 -5.53 13.93 9.61
C VAL A 207 -4.93 14.54 8.35
N LEU A 208 -3.85 15.31 8.49
CA LEU A 208 -3.08 15.86 7.37
C LEU A 208 -1.70 15.21 7.32
N ALA A 209 -1.35 14.70 6.16
CA ALA A 209 -0.06 14.07 5.86
C ALA A 209 0.58 14.69 4.62
N VAL A 210 1.90 14.58 4.50
CA VAL A 210 2.66 15.07 3.34
C VAL A 210 3.42 13.93 2.65
N GLY A 211 3.86 12.95 3.43
CA GLY A 211 4.59 11.75 3.00
C GLY A 211 4.93 10.96 4.25
N THR A 212 4.02 10.11 4.68
CA THR A 212 4.03 9.45 6.00
C THR A 212 3.39 8.08 5.88
N GLN A 213 3.69 7.20 6.84
CA GLN A 213 2.95 5.96 7.04
C GLN A 213 2.17 6.06 8.34
N PHE A 214 0.86 5.88 8.26
CA PHE A 214 -0.02 5.97 9.41
C PHE A 214 -1.29 5.15 9.22
N ASP A 215 -1.89 4.81 10.33
CA ASP A 215 -3.14 4.07 10.43
C ASP A 215 -4.24 4.94 11.02
N VAL A 216 -5.46 4.76 10.54
CA VAL A 216 -6.66 5.41 11.06
C VAL A 216 -7.73 4.35 11.30
N TYR A 217 -8.11 4.17 12.56
CA TYR A 217 -9.16 3.28 12.96
C TYR A 217 -10.34 4.04 13.51
N ARG A 218 -11.45 4.03 12.76
CA ARG A 218 -12.71 4.67 13.15
C ARG A 218 -13.65 3.67 13.80
N ARG A 219 -13.89 3.84 15.08
CA ARG A 219 -14.87 3.11 15.89
C ARG A 219 -16.07 4.00 16.22
N PRO A 220 -17.21 3.44 16.64
CA PRO A 220 -18.29 4.24 17.20
C PRO A 220 -17.78 5.12 18.35
N GLY A 221 -17.92 6.45 18.22
CA GLY A 221 -17.56 7.42 19.25
C GLY A 221 -16.08 7.81 19.35
N ALA A 222 -15.16 7.15 18.65
CA ALA A 222 -13.75 7.47 18.71
C ALA A 222 -12.99 7.12 17.41
N VAL A 223 -11.95 7.89 17.11
CA VAL A 223 -11.00 7.61 16.04
C VAL A 223 -9.61 7.48 16.61
N THR A 224 -8.95 6.38 16.32
CA THR A 224 -7.55 6.18 16.71
C THR A 224 -6.66 6.45 15.51
N VAL A 225 -5.61 7.25 15.71
CA VAL A 225 -4.59 7.54 14.69
C VAL A 225 -3.25 7.09 15.21
N THR A 226 -2.60 6.15 14.51
CA THR A 226 -1.27 5.61 14.84
C THR A 226 -0.27 5.99 13.76
N VAL A 227 0.85 6.61 14.13
CA VAL A 227 1.89 7.03 13.18
C VAL A 227 3.06 6.06 13.20
N VAL A 228 3.39 5.52 12.03
CA VAL A 228 4.47 4.52 11.85
C VAL A 228 5.75 5.17 11.37
N GLU A 229 5.62 6.09 10.39
CA GLU A 229 6.76 6.80 9.81
C GLU A 229 6.41 8.26 9.54
N GLY A 230 7.33 9.16 9.86
CA GLY A 230 7.15 10.59 9.68
C GLY A 230 6.33 11.26 10.78
N ALA A 231 5.46 12.16 10.42
CA ALA A 231 4.55 12.83 11.34
C ALA A 231 3.30 13.34 10.60
N VAL A 232 2.16 13.30 11.30
CA VAL A 232 0.89 13.84 10.81
C VAL A 232 0.38 14.96 11.71
N ALA A 233 -0.50 15.80 11.18
CA ALA A 233 -1.25 16.77 11.98
C ALA A 233 -2.68 16.25 12.17
N VAL A 234 -3.08 16.04 13.43
CA VAL A 234 -4.40 15.51 13.81
C VAL A 234 -5.23 16.63 14.45
N PHE A 235 -6.48 16.74 14.05
CA PHE A 235 -7.40 17.79 14.54
C PHE A 235 -8.83 17.26 14.56
N THR A 236 -9.71 17.98 15.27
CA THR A 236 -11.16 17.74 15.16
C THR A 236 -11.76 18.56 14.03
N ALA A 237 -12.82 18.07 13.39
CA ALA A 237 -13.53 18.77 12.32
C ALA A 237 -14.03 20.16 12.77
N THR A 238 -14.36 20.31 14.05
CA THR A 238 -14.84 21.56 14.68
C THR A 238 -13.73 22.57 14.99
N ALA A 239 -12.46 22.11 15.11
CA ALA A 239 -11.31 22.95 15.46
C ALA A 239 -10.06 22.66 14.61
N PRO A 240 -10.11 22.78 13.27
CA PRO A 240 -9.01 22.41 12.39
C PRO A 240 -7.73 23.26 12.61
N GLN A 241 -7.87 24.46 13.18
CA GLN A 241 -6.75 25.34 13.53
C GLN A 241 -5.96 24.86 14.75
N SER A 242 -6.51 23.95 15.57
CA SER A 242 -5.90 23.39 16.77
C SER A 242 -5.27 22.02 16.49
N ALA A 243 -4.60 21.89 15.35
CA ALA A 243 -3.99 20.63 14.94
C ALA A 243 -2.82 20.26 15.84
N LEU A 244 -2.82 19.02 16.32
CA LEU A 244 -1.77 18.43 17.12
C LEU A 244 -0.82 17.63 16.20
N ARG A 245 0.49 17.86 16.30
CA ARG A 245 1.47 17.06 15.58
C ARG A 245 1.72 15.75 16.34
N VAL A 246 1.52 14.62 15.64
CA VAL A 246 1.79 13.27 16.13
C VAL A 246 2.95 12.69 15.32
N ALA A 247 4.01 12.27 15.99
CA ALA A 247 5.22 11.70 15.37
C ALA A 247 5.14 10.17 15.30
N ALA A 248 6.06 9.58 14.54
CA ALA A 248 6.24 8.13 14.47
C ALA A 248 6.42 7.50 15.85
N GLY A 249 5.83 6.32 16.07
CA GLY A 249 5.82 5.61 17.35
C GLY A 249 4.79 6.12 18.35
N TYR A 250 3.93 7.05 17.95
CA TYR A 250 2.86 7.57 18.81
C TYR A 250 1.48 7.30 18.21
N GLN A 251 0.54 7.16 19.12
CA GLN A 251 -0.89 7.00 18.84
C GLN A 251 -1.67 8.09 19.57
N VAL A 252 -2.73 8.57 18.95
CA VAL A 252 -3.66 9.53 19.55
C VAL A 252 -5.10 9.07 19.32
N GLU A 253 -5.95 9.27 20.31
CA GLU A 253 -7.40 9.05 20.19
C GLU A 253 -8.11 10.39 20.02
N VAL A 254 -9.06 10.45 19.08
CA VAL A 254 -9.87 11.63 18.77
C VAL A 254 -11.33 11.28 19.02
N GLY A 255 -11.92 11.96 20.00
CA GLY A 255 -13.34 12.00 20.26
C GLY A 255 -13.85 13.42 20.07
N GLU A 256 -14.52 13.99 21.06
CA GLU A 256 -14.91 15.42 21.05
C GLU A 256 -13.68 16.37 21.00
N ARG A 257 -12.53 15.87 21.44
CA ARG A 257 -11.23 16.58 21.41
C ARG A 257 -10.14 15.60 20.98
N VAL A 258 -9.04 16.18 20.49
CA VAL A 258 -7.81 15.41 20.28
C VAL A 258 -7.16 15.10 21.63
N GLY A 259 -6.99 13.82 21.93
CA GLY A 259 -6.35 13.35 23.15
C GLY A 259 -4.85 13.65 23.19
N SER A 260 -4.18 13.24 24.25
CA SER A 260 -2.72 13.31 24.36
C SER A 260 -2.08 12.14 23.60
N PRO A 261 -1.02 12.37 22.82
CA PRO A 261 -0.28 11.31 22.17
C PRO A 261 0.35 10.38 23.20
N ARG A 262 0.22 9.09 23.00
CA ARG A 262 0.87 8.05 23.82
C ARG A 262 1.82 7.21 22.97
N PRO A 263 2.95 6.78 23.50
CA PRO A 263 3.82 5.85 22.79
C PRO A 263 3.09 4.52 22.54
N VAL A 264 3.33 3.91 21.40
CA VAL A 264 2.74 2.63 21.02
C VAL A 264 3.73 1.80 20.21
N ASP A 265 3.70 0.48 20.38
CA ASP A 265 4.37 -0.41 19.45
C ASP A 265 3.59 -0.44 18.14
N ALA A 266 4.15 0.26 17.14
CA ALA A 266 3.55 0.34 15.80
C ALA A 266 3.42 -1.04 15.13
N ARG A 267 4.31 -2.00 15.44
CA ARG A 267 4.21 -3.37 14.92
C ARG A 267 2.98 -4.08 15.48
N ALA A 268 2.76 -3.96 16.78
CA ALA A 268 1.56 -4.52 17.41
C ALA A 268 0.28 -3.88 16.88
N ALA A 269 0.27 -2.55 16.71
CA ALA A 269 -0.87 -1.82 16.17
C ALA A 269 -1.18 -2.18 14.71
N LEU A 270 -0.17 -2.59 13.92
CA LEU A 270 -0.28 -2.95 12.51
C LEU A 270 -0.19 -4.46 12.25
N ALA A 271 -0.25 -5.30 13.28
CA ALA A 271 -0.19 -6.76 13.13
C ALA A 271 -1.27 -7.27 12.15
N TRP A 272 -2.39 -6.57 12.04
CA TRP A 272 -3.46 -6.90 11.11
C TRP A 272 -3.04 -6.90 9.62
N LEU A 273 -2.01 -6.13 9.22
CA LEU A 273 -1.45 -6.18 7.87
C LEU A 273 -0.87 -7.57 7.53
N GLU A 274 -0.43 -8.30 8.55
CA GLU A 274 0.09 -9.67 8.47
C GLU A 274 -0.94 -10.72 8.89
N ARG A 275 -2.24 -10.35 8.95
CA ARG A 275 -3.36 -11.18 9.39
C ARG A 275 -3.27 -11.61 10.86
N GLN A 276 -2.53 -10.87 11.66
CA GLN A 276 -2.36 -11.10 13.09
C GLN A 276 -3.05 -10.00 13.90
N ILE A 277 -3.35 -10.30 15.13
CA ILE A 277 -3.76 -9.34 16.15
C ILE A 277 -2.84 -9.51 17.35
N ALA A 278 -2.32 -8.39 17.86
CA ALA A 278 -1.41 -8.37 18.98
C ALA A 278 -2.02 -7.62 20.14
N PHE A 279 -1.95 -8.23 21.32
CA PHE A 279 -2.50 -7.68 22.55
C PHE A 279 -1.41 -7.58 23.62
N GLU A 280 -1.43 -6.51 24.38
CA GLU A 280 -0.63 -6.32 25.57
C GLU A 280 -1.54 -5.90 26.72
N ASN A 281 -1.74 -6.83 27.66
CA ASN A 281 -2.56 -6.59 28.86
C ASN A 281 -3.98 -6.06 28.54
N ARG A 282 -4.61 -6.59 27.48
CA ARG A 282 -5.95 -6.18 27.01
C ARG A 282 -7.02 -7.00 27.71
N PRO A 283 -8.14 -6.39 28.15
CA PRO A 283 -9.29 -7.13 28.67
C PRO A 283 -9.81 -8.16 27.66
N LEU A 284 -10.11 -9.38 28.12
CA LEU A 284 -10.60 -10.46 27.25
C LEU A 284 -11.87 -10.07 26.48
N GLY A 285 -12.74 -9.24 27.06
CA GLY A 285 -13.91 -8.71 26.36
C GLY A 285 -13.52 -7.93 25.08
N GLU A 286 -12.50 -7.06 25.17
CA GLU A 286 -12.01 -6.30 24.01
C GLU A 286 -11.29 -7.21 23.00
N VAL A 287 -10.56 -8.22 23.50
CA VAL A 287 -9.90 -9.23 22.67
C VAL A 287 -10.93 -10.03 21.86
N ALA A 288 -12.00 -10.48 22.49
CA ALA A 288 -13.09 -11.18 21.83
C ALA A 288 -13.78 -10.31 20.76
N GLU A 289 -14.03 -9.04 21.07
CA GLU A 289 -14.59 -8.08 20.12
C GLU A 289 -13.66 -7.90 18.89
N GLU A 290 -12.34 -7.85 19.11
CA GLU A 290 -11.38 -7.73 18.02
C GLU A 290 -11.36 -9.00 17.14
N PHE A 291 -11.35 -10.20 17.71
CA PHE A 291 -11.48 -11.44 16.93
C PHE A 291 -12.78 -11.46 16.12
N ASN A 292 -13.88 -11.03 16.73
CA ASN A 292 -15.18 -11.00 16.08
C ASN A 292 -15.25 -10.05 14.88
N ARG A 293 -14.31 -9.15 14.69
CA ARG A 293 -14.18 -8.30 13.48
C ARG A 293 -13.71 -9.05 12.25
N TYR A 294 -12.94 -10.15 12.41
CA TYR A 294 -12.29 -10.84 11.29
C TYR A 294 -13.10 -12.04 10.76
N GLY A 295 -14.18 -12.37 11.39
CA GLY A 295 -15.03 -13.48 10.98
C GLY A 295 -14.76 -14.74 11.79
N GLY A 296 -15.25 -15.88 11.29
CA GLY A 296 -15.22 -17.12 12.01
C GLY A 296 -16.43 -17.28 12.92
N VAL A 297 -16.27 -18.12 13.96
CA VAL A 297 -17.30 -18.35 14.97
C VAL A 297 -17.22 -17.27 16.03
N ALA A 298 -18.34 -16.58 16.31
CA ALA A 298 -18.37 -15.48 17.28
C ALA A 298 -17.96 -15.95 18.69
N ILE A 299 -17.08 -15.17 19.33
CA ILE A 299 -16.63 -15.39 20.71
C ILE A 299 -17.48 -14.54 21.63
N GLU A 300 -18.21 -15.18 22.56
CA GLU A 300 -19.05 -14.54 23.55
C GLU A 300 -18.49 -14.83 24.96
N VAL A 301 -18.14 -13.77 25.70
CA VAL A 301 -17.68 -13.86 27.09
C VAL A 301 -18.83 -13.47 28.01
N GLU A 302 -19.40 -14.43 28.76
CA GLU A 302 -20.58 -14.18 29.59
C GLU A 302 -20.25 -13.42 30.87
N ASP A 303 -19.22 -13.87 31.60
CA ASP A 303 -18.90 -13.35 32.91
C ASP A 303 -18.16 -12.01 32.86
N GLN A 304 -18.60 -11.07 33.69
CA GLN A 304 -17.98 -9.74 33.78
C GLN A 304 -16.53 -9.83 34.31
N GLU A 305 -16.21 -10.76 35.18
CA GLU A 305 -14.86 -10.99 35.68
C GLU A 305 -13.93 -11.50 34.58
N LEU A 306 -14.40 -12.44 33.74
CA LEU A 306 -13.65 -12.93 32.58
C LEU A 306 -13.47 -11.85 31.52
N ARG A 307 -14.46 -10.99 31.31
CA ARG A 307 -14.32 -9.86 30.37
C ARG A 307 -13.18 -8.93 30.75
N ALA A 308 -12.87 -8.81 32.05
CA ALA A 308 -11.78 -7.98 32.57
C ALA A 308 -10.42 -8.70 32.60
N LEU A 309 -10.38 -10.02 32.33
CA LEU A 309 -9.15 -10.81 32.37
C LEU A 309 -8.12 -10.27 31.35
N PRO A 310 -6.89 -9.90 31.80
CA PRO A 310 -5.88 -9.37 30.89
C PRO A 310 -5.28 -10.46 30.00
N ILE A 311 -5.30 -10.24 28.70
CA ILE A 311 -4.71 -11.12 27.69
C ILE A 311 -3.53 -10.42 27.03
N SER A 312 -2.43 -11.16 26.86
CA SER A 312 -1.25 -10.74 26.09
C SER A 312 -0.84 -11.85 25.14
N GLY A 313 -0.48 -11.48 23.92
CA GLY A 313 -0.02 -12.42 22.92
C GLY A 313 -0.24 -11.91 21.49
N VAL A 314 0.25 -12.69 20.53
CA VAL A 314 0.02 -12.47 19.10
C VAL A 314 -0.71 -13.70 18.56
N PHE A 315 -1.81 -13.48 17.89
CA PHE A 315 -2.70 -14.52 17.40
C PHE A 315 -3.00 -14.32 15.91
N ASP A 316 -3.28 -15.39 15.18
CA ASP A 316 -3.87 -15.27 13.83
C ASP A 316 -5.30 -14.73 13.97
N ALA A 317 -5.61 -13.64 13.30
CA ALA A 317 -6.90 -12.96 13.38
C ALA A 317 -8.08 -13.82 12.90
N TYR A 318 -7.81 -14.86 12.12
CA TYR A 318 -8.81 -15.73 11.51
C TYR A 318 -8.89 -17.11 12.17
N ASP A 319 -7.99 -17.42 13.10
CA ASP A 319 -7.95 -18.71 13.82
C ASP A 319 -8.58 -18.58 15.20
N THR A 320 -9.91 -18.45 15.23
CA THR A 320 -10.69 -18.43 16.48
C THR A 320 -10.60 -19.75 17.24
N ASP A 321 -10.28 -20.87 16.57
CA ASP A 321 -10.17 -22.17 17.18
C ASP A 321 -8.93 -22.30 18.06
N SER A 322 -7.78 -21.87 17.56
CA SER A 322 -6.54 -21.84 18.35
C SER A 322 -6.67 -20.88 19.54
N PHE A 323 -7.35 -19.75 19.35
CA PHE A 323 -7.61 -18.82 20.46
C PHE A 323 -8.54 -19.43 21.51
N ALA A 324 -9.61 -20.11 21.10
CA ALA A 324 -10.51 -20.83 22.01
C ALA A 324 -9.77 -21.93 22.79
N ALA A 325 -8.89 -22.68 22.12
CA ALA A 325 -8.04 -23.69 22.77
C ALA A 325 -7.10 -23.05 23.81
N PHE A 326 -6.48 -21.90 23.47
CA PHE A 326 -5.68 -21.12 24.43
C PHE A 326 -6.50 -20.72 25.67
N LEU A 327 -7.72 -20.18 25.48
CA LEU A 327 -8.59 -19.81 26.60
C LEU A 327 -8.92 -21.00 27.50
N GLY A 328 -9.14 -22.19 26.92
CA GLY A 328 -9.37 -23.42 27.66
C GLY A 328 -8.19 -23.91 28.51
N THR A 329 -6.98 -23.35 28.29
CA THR A 329 -5.82 -23.64 29.18
C THR A 329 -5.78 -22.78 30.43
N LEU A 330 -6.61 -21.73 30.50
CA LEU A 330 -6.62 -20.80 31.62
C LEU A 330 -7.41 -21.43 32.79
N SER A 331 -6.88 -21.33 34.01
CA SER A 331 -7.52 -21.87 35.19
C SER A 331 -8.86 -21.18 35.46
N GLY A 332 -9.93 -21.98 35.70
CA GLY A 332 -11.26 -21.50 36.01
C GLY A 332 -12.04 -21.02 34.78
N VAL A 333 -11.57 -21.24 33.58
CA VAL A 333 -12.24 -20.88 32.32
C VAL A 333 -12.83 -22.14 31.68
N LEU A 334 -14.11 -22.11 31.36
CA LEU A 334 -14.80 -23.13 30.55
C LEU A 334 -15.08 -22.54 29.17
N VAL A 335 -14.67 -23.25 28.12
CA VAL A 335 -14.94 -22.88 26.74
C VAL A 335 -15.85 -23.91 26.10
N GLU A 336 -17.03 -23.49 25.67
CA GLU A 336 -17.98 -24.31 24.94
C GLU A 336 -18.11 -23.85 23.50
N LYS A 337 -17.74 -24.72 22.57
CA LYS A 337 -17.83 -24.43 21.14
C LYS A 337 -19.06 -25.06 20.53
N THR A 338 -19.86 -24.25 19.84
CA THR A 338 -20.97 -24.70 18.98
C THR A 338 -20.66 -24.37 17.52
N SER A 339 -21.55 -24.72 16.60
CA SER A 339 -21.40 -24.36 15.18
C SER A 339 -21.52 -22.87 14.90
N THR A 340 -22.07 -22.07 15.82
CA THR A 340 -22.39 -20.66 15.63
C THR A 340 -21.63 -19.72 16.56
N ARG A 341 -21.17 -20.23 17.72
CA ARG A 341 -20.47 -19.40 18.72
C ARG A 341 -19.51 -20.22 19.58
N ILE A 342 -18.52 -19.54 20.12
CA ILE A 342 -17.62 -19.98 21.19
C ILE A 342 -18.05 -19.24 22.46
N LEU A 343 -18.57 -19.95 23.43
CA LEU A 343 -19.00 -19.40 24.70
C LEU A 343 -17.89 -19.57 25.73
N VAL A 344 -17.51 -18.47 26.37
CA VAL A 344 -16.47 -18.44 27.41
C VAL A 344 -17.09 -18.01 28.72
N ARG A 345 -17.01 -18.88 29.74
CA ARG A 345 -17.59 -18.65 31.07
C ARG A 345 -16.70 -19.16 32.18
N MET A 346 -16.94 -18.71 33.40
CA MET A 346 -16.31 -19.28 34.60
C MET A 346 -16.70 -20.71 34.79
N LEU A 347 -15.74 -21.55 35.16
CA LEU A 347 -16.06 -22.88 35.65
C LEU A 347 -16.76 -22.72 37.00
N GLU A 348 -18.05 -23.08 37.09
CA GLU A 348 -18.74 -23.06 38.37
C GLU A 348 -17.98 -23.98 39.35
N SER A 349 -17.44 -23.39 40.45
CA SER A 349 -16.92 -24.17 41.55
C SER A 349 -18.07 -25.02 42.09
N ALA A 350 -17.93 -26.33 42.06
CA ALA A 350 -18.93 -27.21 42.67
C ALA A 350 -19.25 -26.71 44.08
N PRO A 351 -20.53 -26.59 44.46
CA PRO A 351 -20.91 -26.10 45.79
C PRO A 351 -20.20 -26.95 46.83
N GLY A 352 -19.42 -26.28 47.67
CA GLY A 352 -18.38 -26.78 48.57
C GLY A 352 -18.72 -28.07 49.26
N GLU A 353 -17.83 -29.02 49.14
CA GLU A 353 -17.64 -30.07 50.13
C GLU A 353 -17.24 -29.37 51.43
N LEU A 354 -18.20 -29.24 52.34
CA LEU A 354 -17.97 -28.76 53.70
C LEU A 354 -16.90 -29.67 54.34
N PRO A 355 -15.84 -29.13 54.96
CA PRO A 355 -14.87 -29.93 55.64
C PRO A 355 -15.60 -30.77 56.71
N PRO A 356 -15.24 -32.07 56.88
CA PRO A 356 -15.87 -32.90 57.88
C PRO A 356 -15.70 -32.25 59.26
N ALA A 357 -16.81 -32.08 59.99
CA ALA A 357 -16.82 -31.58 61.36
C ALA A 357 -15.98 -32.53 62.20
N GLU A 358 -14.84 -32.02 62.76
CA GLU A 358 -14.09 -32.69 63.80
C GLU A 358 -15.00 -32.88 65.00
N GLN A 359 -15.24 -34.15 65.38
CA GLN A 359 -15.80 -34.55 66.66
C GLN A 359 -14.70 -34.76 67.71
#